data_e5eb8cadef9e8756a3dabce573fd3478
#
_entry.id   e5eb8cadef9e8756a3dabce573fd3478
#
_cell.length_a   1.000
_cell.length_b   1.000
_cell.length_c   1.000
_cell.angle_alpha   90.00
_cell.angle_beta   90.00
_cell.angle_gamma   90.00
#
_symmetry.space_group_name_H-M   'P 1'
#
loop_
_entity.id
_entity.type
_entity.pdbx_description
1 polymer ?
#
loop_
_entity_poly.entity_id
_entity_poly.type
_entity_poly.pdbx_seq_one_letter_code
_entity_poly.pdbx_strand_id
1 'polypeptide(L)'
;QALVDADTAAVVFSVNPTHGAADELVINANWGLGESVVGGLATPDTWILRRPDLTPLRRHLGDKQRMTVRTAEGTHEVAVPRTMRARPCLSDLQVHALAELAVRLEATMGWPVDIECAHADGQLHLLQCRPVTALRR
;
A
#
# COMPACT_ATOMS: atom_id res chain seq x y z
N GLN A 1 -17.06 -7.15 1.17
CA GLN A 1 -15.65 -6.94 1.52
C GLN A 1 -15.35 -7.55 2.87
N ALA A 2 -14.39 -8.46 2.93
CA ALA A 2 -14.03 -9.13 4.17
C ALA A 2 -13.17 -8.21 5.05
N LEU A 3 -13.39 -8.28 6.36
CA LEU A 3 -12.51 -7.64 7.32
C LEU A 3 -11.34 -8.58 7.61
N VAL A 4 -10.15 -8.03 7.58
CA VAL A 4 -8.90 -8.77 7.80
C VAL A 4 -8.15 -8.10 8.96
N ASP A 5 -7.69 -8.91 9.92
CA ASP A 5 -6.78 -8.44 10.96
C ASP A 5 -5.39 -8.28 10.34
N ALA A 6 -5.15 -7.10 9.81
CA ALA A 6 -3.95 -6.86 9.02
C ALA A 6 -2.74 -6.55 9.88
N ASP A 7 -1.61 -7.18 9.56
CA ASP A 7 -0.30 -6.80 10.08
C ASP A 7 0.17 -5.51 9.42
N THR A 8 -0.05 -5.43 8.10
CA THR A 8 0.25 -4.25 7.29
C THR A 8 -0.83 -4.07 6.25
N ALA A 9 -0.98 -2.84 5.78
CA ALA A 9 -1.88 -2.50 4.70
C ALA A 9 -1.14 -1.64 3.67
N ALA A 10 -1.55 -1.75 2.42
CA ALA A 10 -0.92 -1.01 1.33
C ALA A 10 -1.97 -0.51 0.34
N VAL A 11 -1.67 0.64 -0.25
CA VAL A 11 -2.38 1.15 -1.42
C VAL A 11 -1.39 1.18 -2.56
N VAL A 12 -1.76 0.61 -3.70
CA VAL A 12 -0.88 0.50 -4.86
C VAL A 12 -1.54 1.16 -6.06
N PHE A 13 -0.81 2.10 -6.68
CA PHE A 13 -1.23 2.73 -7.92
C PHE A 13 -0.39 2.17 -9.06
N SER A 14 -1.01 1.57 -10.06
CA SER A 14 -0.29 0.99 -11.20
C SER A 14 0.36 2.04 -12.10
N VAL A 15 -0.03 3.31 -11.93
CA VAL A 15 0.65 4.48 -12.52
C VAL A 15 0.84 5.51 -11.41
N ASN A 16 1.80 6.42 -11.58
CA ASN A 16 2.01 7.46 -10.56
C ASN A 16 0.86 8.49 -10.65
N PRO A 17 0.00 8.57 -9.62
CA PRO A 17 -1.18 9.45 -9.69
C PRO A 17 -0.84 10.93 -9.55
N THR A 18 0.33 11.27 -9.01
CA THR A 18 0.71 12.66 -8.76
C THR A 18 0.96 13.41 -10.07
N HIS A 19 1.62 12.78 -11.03
CA HIS A 19 1.93 13.41 -12.31
C HIS A 19 1.63 12.52 -13.53
N GLY A 20 0.85 11.46 -13.32
CA GLY A 20 0.37 10.60 -14.40
C GLY A 20 1.46 9.82 -15.14
N ALA A 21 2.63 9.63 -14.51
CA ALA A 21 3.72 8.90 -15.14
C ALA A 21 3.36 7.41 -15.25
N ALA A 22 3.08 6.95 -16.47
CA ALA A 22 2.65 5.58 -16.74
C ALA A 22 3.78 4.57 -16.59
N ASP A 23 5.03 5.02 -16.55
CA ASP A 23 6.20 4.19 -16.35
C ASP A 23 6.60 4.06 -14.88
N GLU A 24 5.82 4.62 -13.96
CA GLU A 24 6.06 4.53 -12.52
C GLU A 24 4.85 3.94 -11.81
N LEU A 25 5.12 3.02 -10.89
CA LEU A 25 4.12 2.43 -10.00
C LEU A 25 4.44 2.90 -8.57
N VAL A 26 3.41 3.20 -7.80
CA VAL A 26 3.57 3.75 -6.45
C VAL A 26 2.91 2.85 -5.42
N ILE A 27 3.63 2.54 -4.35
CA ILE A 27 3.11 1.79 -3.20
C ILE A 27 3.23 2.66 -1.95
N ASN A 28 2.13 2.82 -1.23
CA ASN A 28 2.10 3.42 0.10
C ASN A 28 1.65 2.37 1.10
N ALA A 29 2.35 2.22 2.21
CA ALA A 29 2.03 1.20 3.20
C ALA A 29 2.29 1.64 4.62
N ASN A 30 1.54 1.08 5.56
CA ASN A 30 1.75 1.29 6.99
C ASN A 30 1.42 0.00 7.74
N TRP A 31 1.82 -0.03 9.00
CA TRP A 31 1.41 -1.07 9.94
C TRP A 31 -0.10 -1.00 10.18
N GLY A 32 -0.70 -2.14 10.46
CA GLY A 32 -2.11 -2.22 10.83
C GLY A 32 -3.07 -2.23 9.65
N LEU A 33 -4.27 -1.76 9.89
CA LEU A 33 -5.36 -1.76 8.91
C LEU A 33 -5.20 -0.66 7.87
N GLY A 34 -5.92 -0.81 6.74
CA GLY A 34 -5.89 0.14 5.62
C GLY A 34 -6.20 1.58 5.99
N GLU A 35 -7.00 1.80 7.03
CA GLU A 35 -7.30 3.14 7.53
C GLU A 35 -6.03 3.90 7.93
N SER A 36 -4.98 3.19 8.34
CA SER A 36 -3.68 3.79 8.67
C SER A 36 -3.02 4.44 7.46
N VAL A 37 -3.31 3.95 6.26
CA VAL A 37 -2.75 4.45 5.01
C VAL A 37 -3.66 5.51 4.40
N VAL A 38 -4.95 5.18 4.25
CA VAL A 38 -5.92 6.01 3.53
C VAL A 38 -6.36 7.19 4.37
N GLY A 39 -6.48 7.02 5.67
CA GLY A 39 -6.98 8.04 6.59
C GLY A 39 -6.02 9.16 6.91
N GLY A 40 -4.76 9.10 6.48
CA GLY A 40 -3.78 10.15 6.73
C GLY A 40 -3.33 10.26 8.17
N LEU A 41 -3.48 9.18 8.97
CA LEU A 41 -3.12 9.18 10.40
C LEU A 41 -1.61 9.23 10.64
N ALA A 42 -0.82 8.84 9.65
CA ALA A 42 0.62 8.78 9.75
C ALA A 42 1.22 8.95 8.36
N THR A 43 2.50 9.28 8.30
CA THR A 43 3.24 9.30 7.04
C THR A 43 3.59 7.86 6.68
N PRO A 44 3.04 7.30 5.59
CA PRO A 44 3.32 5.92 5.22
C PRO A 44 4.72 5.77 4.63
N ASP A 45 5.17 4.51 4.54
CA ASP A 45 6.29 4.18 3.68
C ASP A 45 5.86 4.28 2.22
N THR A 46 6.75 4.75 1.37
CA THR A 46 6.48 4.91 -0.06
C THR A 46 7.57 4.24 -0.87
N TRP A 47 7.17 3.45 -1.87
CA TRP A 47 8.06 2.87 -2.87
C TRP A 47 7.59 3.33 -4.23
N ILE A 48 8.54 3.74 -5.07
CA ILE A 48 8.29 4.04 -6.48
C ILE A 48 9.14 3.09 -7.31
N LEU A 49 8.47 2.34 -8.17
CA LEU A 49 9.09 1.31 -9.01
C LEU A 49 8.92 1.71 -10.46
N ARG A 50 9.93 1.38 -11.27
CA ARG A 50 9.85 1.61 -12.71
C ARG A 50 9.11 0.47 -13.39
N ARG A 51 8.26 0.82 -14.34
CA ARG A 51 7.64 -0.18 -15.21
C ARG A 51 8.36 -0.22 -16.55
N PRO A 52 8.40 -1.37 -17.24
CA PRO A 52 7.71 -2.64 -16.90
C PRO A 52 8.54 -3.59 -16.03
N ASP A 53 9.80 -3.29 -15.75
CA ASP A 53 10.72 -4.22 -15.09
C ASP A 53 10.60 -4.24 -13.56
N LEU A 54 9.80 -3.34 -12.98
CA LEU A 54 9.57 -3.20 -11.55
C LEU A 54 10.86 -2.95 -10.75
N THR A 55 11.81 -2.26 -11.37
CA THR A 55 13.03 -1.85 -10.70
C THR A 55 12.72 -0.76 -9.68
N PRO A 56 13.17 -0.89 -8.42
CA PRO A 56 12.98 0.17 -7.43
C PRO A 56 13.72 1.45 -7.83
N LEU A 57 13.00 2.57 -7.89
CA LEU A 57 13.56 3.88 -8.20
C LEU A 57 13.82 4.69 -6.95
N ARG A 58 12.86 4.70 -6.02
CA ARG A 58 12.93 5.46 -4.77
C ARG A 58 12.20 4.71 -3.67
N ARG A 59 12.70 4.88 -2.45
CA ARG A 59 12.03 4.41 -1.25
C ARG A 59 12.12 5.52 -0.20
N HIS A 60 10.99 5.89 0.37
CA HIS A 60 10.91 6.84 1.47
C HIS A 60 10.22 6.16 2.65
N LEU A 61 10.95 6.01 3.75
CA LEU A 61 10.39 5.43 4.98
C LEU A 61 9.74 6.55 5.79
N GLY A 62 8.44 6.41 6.05
CA GLY A 62 7.70 7.37 6.83
C GLY A 62 7.95 7.19 8.33
N ASP A 63 7.68 8.24 9.11
CA ASP A 63 7.64 8.14 10.57
C ASP A 63 6.25 7.67 10.96
N LYS A 64 6.09 6.37 11.06
CA LYS A 64 4.81 5.71 11.25
C LYS A 64 4.46 5.65 12.73
N GLN A 65 3.99 6.76 13.27
CA GLN A 65 3.72 6.91 14.70
C GLN A 65 2.45 6.22 15.16
N ARG A 66 1.45 6.14 14.29
CA ARG A 66 0.12 5.63 14.64
C ARG A 66 -0.31 4.57 13.64
N MET A 67 -1.10 3.63 14.10
CA MET A 67 -1.73 2.62 13.24
C MET A 67 -3.12 2.30 13.76
N THR A 68 -3.96 1.77 12.88
CA THR A 68 -5.29 1.28 13.25
C THR A 68 -5.24 -0.23 13.40
N VAL A 69 -5.74 -0.74 14.51
CA VAL A 69 -5.80 -2.17 14.78
C VAL A 69 -7.22 -2.58 15.09
N ARG A 70 -7.51 -3.87 14.88
CA ARG A 70 -8.79 -4.46 15.23
C ARG A 70 -8.69 -5.12 16.59
N THR A 71 -9.66 -4.81 17.45
CA THR A 71 -9.80 -5.43 18.76
C THR A 71 -11.21 -6.02 18.90
N ALA A 72 -11.49 -6.70 20.01
CA ALA A 72 -12.81 -7.23 20.30
C ALA A 72 -13.89 -6.15 20.33
N GLU A 73 -13.51 -4.90 20.58
CA GLU A 73 -14.43 -3.76 20.68
C GLU A 73 -14.52 -2.94 19.39
N GLY A 74 -13.91 -3.40 18.31
CA GLY A 74 -13.90 -2.71 17.03
C GLY A 74 -12.49 -2.27 16.64
N THR A 75 -12.39 -1.21 15.82
CA THR A 75 -11.09 -0.68 15.37
C THR A 75 -10.67 0.47 16.26
N HIS A 76 -9.38 0.52 16.56
CA HIS A 76 -8.79 1.57 17.40
C HIS A 76 -7.48 2.06 16.81
N GLU A 77 -7.24 3.36 16.95
CA GLU A 77 -5.95 3.96 16.65
C GLU A 77 -5.02 3.78 17.85
N VAL A 78 -3.85 3.21 17.61
CA VAL A 78 -2.85 2.97 18.65
C VAL A 78 -1.48 3.47 18.21
N ALA A 79 -0.59 3.67 19.18
CA ALA A 79 0.79 4.03 18.89
C ALA A 79 1.53 2.82 18.30
N VAL A 80 2.32 3.08 17.27
CA VAL A 80 3.24 2.07 16.74
C VAL A 80 4.41 1.94 17.71
N PRO A 81 4.83 0.72 18.09
CA PRO A 81 6.00 0.56 18.92
C PRO A 81 7.21 1.29 18.35
N ARG A 82 7.98 1.95 19.21
CA ARG A 82 9.08 2.80 18.77
C ARG A 82 10.08 2.10 17.85
N THR A 83 10.33 0.81 18.11
CA THR A 83 11.25 0.00 17.30
C THR A 83 10.75 -0.26 15.87
N MET A 84 9.47 -0.06 15.61
CA MET A 84 8.86 -0.31 14.30
C MET A 84 8.64 0.95 13.47
N ARG A 85 8.66 2.14 14.10
CA ARG A 85 8.24 3.38 13.43
C ARG A 85 9.03 3.71 12.17
N ALA A 86 10.34 3.54 12.20
CA ALA A 86 11.23 3.88 11.09
C ALA A 86 11.68 2.66 10.30
N ARG A 87 11.13 1.48 10.58
CA ARG A 87 11.45 0.26 9.83
C ARG A 87 10.52 0.14 8.64
N PRO A 88 10.99 -0.42 7.50
CA PRO A 88 10.08 -0.71 6.40
C PRO A 88 8.98 -1.66 6.88
N CYS A 89 7.73 -1.34 6.62
CA CYS A 89 6.63 -2.21 7.01
C CYS A 89 6.41 -3.35 6.00
N LEU A 90 7.06 -3.30 4.85
CA LEU A 90 7.02 -4.36 3.84
C LEU A 90 8.44 -4.81 3.52
N SER A 91 8.60 -6.11 3.27
CA SER A 91 9.84 -6.66 2.70
C SER A 91 9.92 -6.38 1.21
N ASP A 92 11.10 -6.53 0.63
CA ASP A 92 11.29 -6.38 -0.82
C ASP A 92 10.43 -7.38 -1.60
N LEU A 93 10.28 -8.61 -1.10
CA LEU A 93 9.41 -9.61 -1.73
C LEU A 93 7.94 -9.18 -1.69
N GLN A 94 7.49 -8.60 -0.59
CA GLN A 94 6.12 -8.10 -0.47
C GLN A 94 5.88 -6.93 -1.42
N VAL A 95 6.82 -6.01 -1.51
CA VAL A 95 6.75 -4.88 -2.44
C VAL A 95 6.64 -5.37 -3.88
N HIS A 96 7.47 -6.33 -4.27
CA HIS A 96 7.45 -6.89 -5.62
C HIS A 96 6.13 -7.61 -5.92
N ALA A 97 5.62 -8.38 -4.97
CA ALA A 97 4.35 -9.09 -5.13
C ALA A 97 3.17 -8.14 -5.31
N LEU A 98 3.15 -7.05 -4.54
CA LEU A 98 2.13 -6.00 -4.68
C LEU A 98 2.20 -5.33 -6.05
N ALA A 99 3.40 -5.02 -6.51
CA ALA A 99 3.60 -4.39 -7.82
C ALA A 99 3.15 -5.31 -8.95
N GLU A 100 3.50 -6.59 -8.89
CA GLU A 100 3.07 -7.57 -9.90
C GLU A 100 1.55 -7.72 -9.92
N LEU A 101 0.92 -7.74 -8.75
CA LEU A 101 -0.54 -7.83 -8.66
C LEU A 101 -1.20 -6.63 -9.33
N ALA A 102 -0.72 -5.42 -9.07
CA ALA A 102 -1.27 -4.21 -9.67
C ALA A 102 -1.13 -4.22 -11.19
N VAL A 103 0.02 -4.64 -11.71
CA VAL A 103 0.24 -4.73 -13.16
C VAL A 103 -0.70 -5.76 -13.79
N ARG A 104 -0.89 -6.91 -13.16
CA ARG A 104 -1.83 -7.93 -13.68
C ARG A 104 -3.26 -7.45 -13.67
N LEU A 105 -3.67 -6.76 -12.61
CA LEU A 105 -5.03 -6.22 -12.52
C LEU A 105 -5.26 -5.12 -13.56
N GLU A 106 -4.27 -4.26 -13.81
CA GLU A 106 -4.36 -3.27 -14.87
C GLU A 106 -4.56 -3.95 -16.23
N ALA A 107 -3.80 -5.00 -16.51
CA ALA A 107 -3.93 -5.74 -17.77
C ALA A 107 -5.30 -6.38 -17.92
N THR A 108 -5.84 -6.94 -16.84
CA THR A 108 -7.17 -7.57 -16.83
C THR A 108 -8.28 -6.54 -17.00
N MET A 109 -8.18 -5.42 -16.29
CA MET A 109 -9.22 -4.36 -16.32
C MET A 109 -9.16 -3.50 -17.57
N GLY A 110 -7.97 -3.35 -18.16
CA GLY A 110 -7.78 -2.50 -19.35
C GLY A 110 -7.57 -1.03 -19.03
N TRP A 111 -7.36 -0.67 -17.78
CA TRP A 111 -7.06 0.70 -17.33
C TRP A 111 -6.19 0.70 -16.08
N PRO A 112 -5.51 1.83 -15.78
CA PRO A 112 -4.74 1.95 -14.56
C PRO A 112 -5.59 1.75 -13.31
N VAL A 113 -5.05 1.05 -12.33
CA VAL A 113 -5.77 0.67 -11.12
C VAL A 113 -5.13 1.22 -9.86
N ASP A 114 -6.00 1.43 -8.87
CA ASP A 114 -5.72 1.77 -7.50
C ASP A 114 -6.22 0.59 -6.68
N ILE A 115 -5.34 -0.12 -6.01
CA ILE A 115 -5.72 -1.29 -5.22
C ILE A 115 -5.39 -1.10 -3.75
N GLU A 116 -6.26 -1.63 -2.90
CA GLU A 116 -6.02 -1.74 -1.47
C GLU A 116 -5.76 -3.20 -1.12
N CYS A 117 -4.68 -3.44 -0.41
CA CYS A 117 -4.24 -4.77 -0.01
C CYS A 117 -3.91 -4.80 1.47
N ALA A 118 -3.94 -5.99 2.04
CA ALA A 118 -3.49 -6.24 3.40
C ALA A 118 -2.65 -7.49 3.44
N HIS A 119 -1.66 -7.52 4.33
CA HIS A 119 -0.94 -8.72 4.68
C HIS A 119 -1.39 -9.16 6.07
N ALA A 120 -1.75 -10.43 6.20
CA ALA A 120 -2.13 -11.03 7.47
C ALA A 120 -1.65 -12.48 7.48
N ASP A 121 -0.96 -12.87 8.54
CA ASP A 121 -0.45 -14.24 8.71
C ASP A 121 0.35 -14.73 7.49
N GLY A 122 1.17 -13.83 6.93
CA GLY A 122 2.02 -14.13 5.78
C GLY A 122 1.29 -14.19 4.44
N GLN A 123 0.00 -13.87 4.40
CA GLN A 123 -0.79 -13.91 3.18
C GLN A 123 -1.19 -12.53 2.70
N LEU A 124 -1.17 -12.34 1.39
CA LEU A 124 -1.61 -11.11 0.73
C LEU A 124 -3.10 -11.23 0.41
N HIS A 125 -3.87 -10.22 0.84
CA HIS A 125 -5.30 -10.12 0.57
C HIS A 125 -5.58 -8.88 -0.25
N LEU A 126 -6.24 -9.05 -1.39
CA LEU A 126 -6.76 -7.94 -2.18
C LEU A 126 -8.12 -7.54 -1.58
N LEU A 127 -8.23 -6.30 -1.11
CA LEU A 127 -9.45 -5.81 -0.47
C LEU A 127 -10.32 -4.99 -1.42
N GLN A 128 -9.71 -4.23 -2.31
CA GLN A 128 -10.42 -3.36 -3.24
C GLN A 128 -9.57 -3.07 -4.45
N CYS A 129 -10.23 -2.95 -5.61
CA CYS A 129 -9.59 -2.55 -6.88
C CYS A 129 -10.49 -1.53 -7.57
N ARG A 130 -9.93 -0.36 -7.87
CA ARG A 130 -10.68 0.73 -8.53
C ARG A 130 -9.86 1.29 -9.68
N PRO A 131 -10.52 1.86 -10.71
CA PRO A 131 -9.77 2.62 -11.72
C PRO A 131 -9.17 3.88 -11.10
N VAL A 132 -8.00 4.26 -11.58
CA VAL A 132 -7.43 5.56 -11.23
C VAL A 132 -8.17 6.63 -12.01
N THR A 133 -8.88 7.52 -11.31
CA THR A 133 -9.77 8.50 -11.94
C THR A 133 -9.22 9.92 -11.95
N ALA A 134 -8.19 10.21 -11.17
CA ALA A 134 -7.68 11.55 -10.99
C ALA A 134 -6.18 11.59 -11.27
N LEU A 135 -5.80 11.44 -12.54
CA LEU A 135 -4.41 11.62 -12.95
C LEU A 135 -4.13 13.10 -13.13
N ARG A 136 -3.09 13.58 -12.47
CA ARG A 136 -2.59 14.94 -12.65
C ARG A 136 -1.59 14.96 -13.79
N ARG A 137 -1.67 15.98 -14.60
CA ARG A 137 -0.79 16.16 -15.75
C ARG A 137 0.08 17.39 -15.60
#